data_facfced2b35de70d702ad669679fbc32
#
_entry.id   facfced2b35de70d702ad669679fbc32
#
_cell.length_a   1.000
_cell.length_b   1.000
_cell.length_c   1.000
_cell.angle_alpha   90.00
_cell.angle_beta   90.00
_cell.angle_gamma   90.00
#
_symmetry.space_group_name_H-M   'P 1'
#
loop_
_entity.id
_entity.type
_entity.pdbx_description
1 polymer ?
#
loop_
_entity_poly.entity_id
_entity_poly.type
_entity_poly.pdbx_seq_one_letter_code
_entity_poly.pdbx_strand_id
1 'polypeptide(L)'
;MSDTTIQQIQLSGYSYRGQIISDLIHLERLIDESISRHFCTDTDKQKEFFELIIANERMTLNSKIQVFEFIFKKHHIDLIKSVPEIFSNLKSLNEERNIVAHYLLDTSEEGRKAFNDFAKIGFVKFRNSTETLWRSNDDVNKWHKLTRKYILFMEEFLTK
;
A
#
# COMPACT_ATOMS: atom_id res chain seq x y z
N MET A 1 30.52 -8.52 15.71
CA MET A 1 29.17 -9.18 15.63
C MET A 1 28.00 -8.21 15.45
N SER A 2 28.07 -6.95 15.94
CA SER A 2 26.95 -5.97 15.80
C SER A 2 26.67 -5.50 14.37
N ASP A 3 27.68 -5.33 13.52
CA ASP A 3 27.53 -4.77 12.16
C ASP A 3 26.74 -5.70 11.21
N THR A 4 26.95 -7.03 11.33
CA THR A 4 26.25 -7.99 10.45
C THR A 4 24.74 -8.01 10.70
N THR A 5 24.29 -7.92 11.96
CA THR A 5 22.86 -7.88 12.30
C THR A 5 22.21 -6.59 11.80
N ILE A 6 22.90 -5.44 11.95
CA ILE A 6 22.39 -4.15 11.43
C ILE A 6 22.21 -4.22 9.91
N GLN A 7 23.20 -4.76 9.18
CA GLN A 7 23.11 -4.94 7.74
C GLN A 7 21.93 -5.84 7.34
N GLN A 8 21.70 -6.94 8.08
CA GLN A 8 20.56 -7.82 7.82
C GLN A 8 19.21 -7.14 8.06
N ILE A 9 19.07 -6.35 9.15
CA ILE A 9 17.87 -5.53 9.42
C ILE A 9 17.63 -4.56 8.27
N GLN A 10 18.69 -3.87 7.81
CA GLN A 10 18.59 -2.91 6.71
C GLN A 10 18.17 -3.57 5.41
N LEU A 11 18.80 -4.69 5.03
CA LEU A 11 18.45 -5.44 3.82
C LEU A 11 17.01 -5.94 3.85
N SER A 12 16.59 -6.53 4.96
CA SER A 12 15.22 -7.02 5.13
C SER A 12 14.21 -5.88 5.11
N GLY A 13 14.50 -4.78 5.81
CA GLY A 13 13.64 -3.60 5.84
C GLY A 13 13.53 -2.91 4.48
N TYR A 14 14.62 -2.80 3.72
CA TYR A 14 14.60 -2.22 2.37
C TYR A 14 13.87 -3.14 1.39
N SER A 15 14.04 -4.45 1.50
CA SER A 15 13.31 -5.42 0.69
C SER A 15 11.80 -5.29 0.94
N TYR A 16 11.38 -5.24 2.20
CA TYR A 16 9.97 -5.06 2.54
C TYR A 16 9.41 -3.73 2.02
N ARG A 17 10.13 -2.62 2.23
CA ARG A 17 9.74 -1.31 1.69
C ARG A 17 9.57 -1.34 0.18
N GLY A 18 10.57 -1.85 -0.52
CA GLY A 18 10.55 -1.93 -1.99
C GLY A 18 9.35 -2.71 -2.49
N GLN A 19 9.06 -3.84 -1.89
CA GLN A 19 7.94 -4.70 -2.28
C GLN A 19 6.58 -4.02 -2.03
N ILE A 20 6.32 -3.54 -0.81
CA ILE A 20 5.02 -2.94 -0.48
C ILE A 20 4.75 -1.65 -1.28
N ILE A 21 5.78 -0.81 -1.47
CA ILE A 21 5.64 0.43 -2.23
C ILE A 21 5.39 0.11 -3.72
N SER A 22 6.13 -0.83 -4.32
CA SER A 22 5.95 -1.22 -5.71
C SER A 22 4.57 -1.80 -5.98
N ASP A 23 4.10 -2.72 -5.13
CA ASP A 23 2.79 -3.33 -5.24
C ASP A 23 1.67 -2.29 -5.10
N LEU A 24 1.83 -1.31 -4.20
CA LEU A 24 0.83 -0.26 -4.01
C LEU A 24 0.84 0.80 -5.12
N ILE A 25 1.98 1.10 -5.74
CA ILE A 25 2.02 1.93 -6.94
C ILE A 25 1.23 1.27 -8.08
N HIS A 26 1.37 -0.04 -8.26
CA HIS A 26 0.59 -0.77 -9.25
C HIS A 26 -0.91 -0.74 -8.94
N LEU A 27 -1.30 -1.01 -7.69
CA LEU A 27 -2.70 -0.95 -7.26
C LEU A 27 -3.30 0.45 -7.40
N GLU A 28 -2.55 1.50 -7.03
CA GLU A 28 -2.94 2.90 -7.22
C GLU A 28 -3.22 3.20 -8.68
N ARG A 29 -2.37 2.75 -9.61
CA ARG A 29 -2.56 2.94 -11.04
C ARG A 29 -3.86 2.28 -11.55
N LEU A 30 -4.20 1.09 -11.07
CA LEU A 30 -5.44 0.41 -11.43
C LEU A 30 -6.68 1.16 -10.89
N ILE A 31 -6.59 1.73 -9.69
CA ILE A 31 -7.63 2.61 -9.13
C ILE A 31 -7.79 3.87 -9.99
N ASP A 32 -6.68 4.51 -10.37
CA ASP A 32 -6.67 5.69 -11.22
C ASP A 32 -7.31 5.43 -12.59
N GLU A 33 -6.99 4.32 -13.20
CA GLU A 33 -7.57 3.88 -14.47
C GLU A 33 -9.07 3.63 -14.33
N SER A 34 -9.49 2.98 -13.25
CA SER A 34 -10.91 2.74 -12.95
C SER A 34 -11.70 4.03 -12.79
N ILE A 35 -11.15 5.01 -12.07
CA ILE A 35 -11.76 6.33 -11.90
C ILE A 35 -11.85 7.04 -13.27
N SER A 36 -10.77 7.04 -14.05
CA SER A 36 -10.72 7.70 -15.36
C SER A 36 -11.75 7.12 -16.33
N ARG A 37 -11.88 5.80 -16.39
CA ARG A 37 -12.87 5.11 -17.23
C ARG A 37 -14.31 5.41 -16.80
N HIS A 38 -14.55 5.61 -15.52
CA HIS A 38 -15.88 5.95 -15.02
C HIS A 38 -16.33 7.34 -15.47
N PHE A 39 -15.44 8.33 -15.47
CA PHE A 39 -15.79 9.72 -15.80
C PHE A 39 -15.66 10.05 -17.29
N CYS A 40 -14.86 9.30 -18.05
CA CYS A 40 -14.58 9.57 -19.44
C CYS A 40 -14.82 8.32 -20.30
N THR A 41 -15.72 8.43 -21.28
CA THR A 41 -15.99 7.37 -22.26
C THR A 41 -15.06 7.43 -23.47
N ASP A 42 -14.52 8.60 -23.76
CA ASP A 42 -13.56 8.84 -24.83
C ASP A 42 -12.14 8.59 -24.38
N THR A 43 -11.37 7.82 -25.15
CA THR A 43 -10.01 7.35 -24.78
C THR A 43 -9.01 8.51 -24.62
N ASP A 44 -9.09 9.53 -25.48
CA ASP A 44 -8.17 10.67 -25.41
C ASP A 44 -8.49 11.53 -24.17
N LYS A 45 -9.79 11.74 -23.89
CA LYS A 45 -10.22 12.41 -22.65
C LYS A 45 -9.90 11.62 -21.39
N GLN A 46 -9.94 10.28 -21.43
CA GLN A 46 -9.50 9.45 -20.30
C GLN A 46 -8.03 9.71 -19.99
N LYS A 47 -7.18 9.74 -21.02
CA LYS A 47 -5.75 10.02 -20.88
C LYS A 47 -5.50 11.42 -20.34
N GLU A 48 -6.16 12.42 -20.90
CA GLU A 48 -6.06 13.81 -20.44
C GLU A 48 -6.53 13.96 -18.99
N PHE A 49 -7.66 13.36 -18.62
CA PHE A 49 -8.17 13.34 -17.24
C PHE A 49 -7.21 12.66 -16.28
N PHE A 50 -6.63 11.51 -16.69
CA PHE A 50 -5.64 10.82 -15.90
C PHE A 50 -4.40 11.70 -15.64
N GLU A 51 -3.82 12.28 -16.70
CA GLU A 51 -2.58 13.06 -16.60
C GLU A 51 -2.78 14.38 -15.83
N LEU A 52 -3.88 15.09 -16.08
CA LEU A 52 -4.07 16.43 -15.52
C LEU A 52 -4.74 16.43 -14.14
N ILE A 53 -5.56 15.46 -13.85
CA ILE A 53 -6.39 15.44 -12.63
C ILE A 53 -5.94 14.34 -11.66
N ILE A 54 -5.94 13.07 -12.13
CA ILE A 54 -5.76 11.92 -11.23
C ILE A 54 -4.29 11.72 -10.84
N ALA A 55 -3.37 11.83 -11.79
CA ALA A 55 -1.93 11.70 -11.54
C ALA A 55 -1.30 12.95 -10.89
N ASN A 56 -2.10 13.97 -10.60
CA ASN A 56 -1.62 15.19 -9.95
C ASN A 56 -1.18 14.88 -8.49
N GLU A 57 -0.05 15.44 -8.07
CA GLU A 57 0.51 15.27 -6.73
C GLU A 57 -0.43 15.65 -5.58
N ARG A 58 -1.44 16.50 -5.86
CA ARG A 58 -2.45 16.91 -4.89
C ARG A 58 -3.50 15.82 -4.61
N MET A 59 -3.61 14.83 -5.50
CA MET A 59 -4.56 13.73 -5.34
C MET A 59 -3.89 12.54 -4.66
N THR A 60 -3.97 12.50 -3.34
CA THR A 60 -3.37 11.43 -2.52
C THR A 60 -4.05 10.08 -2.76
N LEU A 61 -3.35 8.97 -2.52
CA LEU A 61 -3.93 7.62 -2.60
C LEU A 61 -5.19 7.50 -1.72
N ASN A 62 -5.22 8.12 -0.54
CA ASN A 62 -6.41 8.14 0.31
C ASN A 62 -7.60 8.83 -0.36
N SER A 63 -7.38 9.96 -1.05
CA SER A 63 -8.42 10.65 -1.80
C SER A 63 -8.92 9.81 -2.98
N LYS A 64 -8.03 9.13 -3.68
CA LYS A 64 -8.37 8.21 -4.77
C LYS A 64 -9.21 7.03 -4.28
N ILE A 65 -8.85 6.42 -3.14
CA ILE A 65 -9.64 5.36 -2.51
C ILE A 65 -11.06 5.85 -2.15
N GLN A 66 -11.20 7.07 -1.65
CA GLN A 66 -12.52 7.64 -1.34
C GLN A 66 -13.39 7.83 -2.59
N VAL A 67 -12.83 8.37 -3.67
CA VAL A 67 -13.55 8.52 -4.96
C VAL A 67 -13.92 7.14 -5.51
N PHE A 68 -13.00 6.20 -5.50
CA PHE A 68 -13.23 4.83 -5.94
C PHE A 68 -14.33 4.14 -5.11
N GLU A 69 -14.30 4.28 -3.79
CA GLU A 69 -15.34 3.78 -2.88
C GLU A 69 -16.71 4.36 -3.22
N PHE A 70 -16.79 5.67 -3.50
CA PHE A 70 -18.03 6.33 -3.89
C PHE A 70 -18.58 5.78 -5.20
N ILE A 71 -17.75 5.64 -6.23
CA ILE A 71 -18.14 5.09 -7.54
C ILE A 71 -18.67 3.67 -7.37
N PHE A 72 -17.95 2.81 -6.65
CA PHE A 72 -18.33 1.42 -6.48
C PHE A 72 -19.61 1.25 -5.68
N LYS A 73 -19.81 2.01 -4.61
CA LYS A 73 -21.05 1.97 -3.82
C LYS A 73 -22.26 2.41 -4.62
N LYS A 74 -22.10 3.32 -5.57
CA LYS A 74 -23.18 3.85 -6.37
C LYS A 74 -23.50 3.00 -7.61
N HIS A 75 -22.49 2.44 -8.25
CA HIS A 75 -22.61 1.84 -9.59
C HIS A 75 -22.27 0.34 -9.64
N HIS A 76 -21.58 -0.20 -8.63
CA HIS A 76 -21.04 -1.58 -8.64
C HIS A 76 -21.32 -2.32 -7.32
N ILE A 77 -22.51 -2.14 -6.76
CA ILE A 77 -22.88 -2.67 -5.43
C ILE A 77 -22.73 -4.21 -5.33
N ASP A 78 -22.98 -4.93 -6.42
CA ASP A 78 -22.87 -6.38 -6.42
C ASP A 78 -21.41 -6.86 -6.38
N LEU A 79 -20.49 -6.08 -6.95
CA LEU A 79 -19.06 -6.35 -6.81
C LEU A 79 -18.57 -6.14 -5.37
N ILE A 80 -19.11 -5.13 -4.68
CA ILE A 80 -18.78 -4.90 -3.26
C ILE A 80 -19.23 -6.08 -2.40
N LYS A 81 -20.39 -6.67 -2.68
CA LYS A 81 -20.88 -7.85 -1.96
C LYS A 81 -19.94 -9.05 -2.08
N SER A 82 -19.23 -9.18 -3.21
CA SER A 82 -18.25 -10.25 -3.41
C SER A 82 -16.91 -9.98 -2.70
N VAL A 83 -16.60 -8.70 -2.38
CA VAL A 83 -15.35 -8.29 -1.72
C VAL A 83 -15.65 -7.21 -0.67
N PRO A 84 -16.44 -7.52 0.39
CA PRO A 84 -17.00 -6.52 1.30
C PRO A 84 -15.95 -5.70 2.06
N GLU A 85 -14.75 -6.25 2.26
CA GLU A 85 -13.66 -5.62 3.01
C GLU A 85 -12.71 -4.80 2.13
N ILE A 86 -12.98 -4.65 0.82
CA ILE A 86 -12.02 -4.03 -0.10
C ILE A 86 -11.58 -2.64 0.36
N PHE A 87 -12.51 -1.76 0.74
CA PHE A 87 -12.18 -0.37 1.08
C PHE A 87 -11.49 -0.23 2.44
N SER A 88 -11.87 -1.03 3.44
CA SER A 88 -11.16 -1.06 4.72
C SER A 88 -9.73 -1.57 4.54
N ASN A 89 -9.54 -2.59 3.74
CA ASN A 89 -8.24 -3.15 3.45
C ASN A 89 -7.37 -2.22 2.59
N LEU A 90 -7.94 -1.50 1.62
CA LEU A 90 -7.21 -0.48 0.85
C LEU A 90 -6.71 0.67 1.75
N LYS A 91 -7.53 1.10 2.71
CA LYS A 91 -7.12 2.10 3.72
C LYS A 91 -5.98 1.58 4.60
N SER A 92 -6.09 0.35 5.09
CA SER A 92 -5.03 -0.28 5.89
C SER A 92 -3.72 -0.49 5.11
N LEU A 93 -3.80 -0.85 3.83
CA LEU A 93 -2.65 -0.94 2.93
C LEU A 93 -1.97 0.43 2.75
N ASN A 94 -2.76 1.50 2.59
CA ASN A 94 -2.22 2.86 2.49
C ASN A 94 -1.55 3.31 3.81
N GLU A 95 -2.09 2.93 4.97
CA GLU A 95 -1.47 3.18 6.28
C GLU A 95 -0.13 2.43 6.38
N GLU A 96 -0.08 1.15 6.01
CA GLU A 96 1.17 0.38 6.01
C GLU A 96 2.22 0.97 5.07
N ARG A 97 1.81 1.40 3.86
CA ARG A 97 2.70 2.12 2.94
C ARG A 97 3.29 3.38 3.58
N ASN A 98 2.48 4.15 4.30
CA ASN A 98 2.95 5.36 4.97
C ASN A 98 3.94 5.04 6.10
N ILE A 99 3.72 3.95 6.84
CA ILE A 99 4.66 3.47 7.87
C ILE A 99 6.00 3.14 7.21
N VAL A 100 6.01 2.25 6.23
CA VAL A 100 7.27 1.81 5.61
C VAL A 100 7.96 2.92 4.83
N ALA A 101 7.23 3.90 4.29
CA ALA A 101 7.81 5.02 3.55
C ALA A 101 8.49 6.07 4.46
N HIS A 102 7.91 6.33 5.64
CA HIS A 102 8.28 7.49 6.44
C HIS A 102 8.91 7.16 7.81
N TYR A 103 8.86 5.92 8.28
CA TYR A 103 9.44 5.52 9.56
C TYR A 103 10.87 5.01 9.36
N LEU A 104 11.72 5.20 10.36
CA LEU A 104 13.09 4.70 10.36
C LEU A 104 13.12 3.23 10.78
N LEU A 105 14.09 2.48 10.27
CA LEU A 105 14.37 1.12 10.75
C LEU A 105 15.00 1.20 12.14
N ASP A 106 14.50 0.40 13.07
CA ASP A 106 15.07 0.27 14.40
C ASP A 106 16.32 -0.60 14.37
N THR A 107 17.48 0.03 14.48
CA THR A 107 18.79 -0.63 14.58
C THR A 107 19.38 -0.55 16.01
N SER A 108 18.58 -0.12 16.99
CA SER A 108 18.95 -0.09 18.40
C SER A 108 19.27 -1.49 18.94
N GLU A 109 19.72 -1.57 20.20
CA GLU A 109 19.94 -2.86 20.85
C GLU A 109 18.65 -3.67 20.93
N GLU A 110 17.52 -3.03 21.23
CA GLU A 110 16.20 -3.65 21.24
C GLU A 110 15.80 -4.16 19.85
N GLY A 111 16.01 -3.34 18.80
CA GLY A 111 15.76 -3.72 17.40
C GLY A 111 16.57 -4.94 16.97
N ARG A 112 17.87 -4.97 17.31
CA ARG A 112 18.73 -6.13 17.01
C ARG A 112 18.29 -7.40 17.75
N LYS A 113 17.89 -7.27 19.03
CA LYS A 113 17.37 -8.38 19.81
C LYS A 113 16.05 -8.91 19.22
N ALA A 114 15.12 -8.02 18.89
CA ALA A 114 13.85 -8.44 18.27
C ALA A 114 14.06 -9.14 16.92
N PHE A 115 15.03 -8.69 16.12
CA PHE A 115 15.37 -9.33 14.86
C PHE A 115 15.98 -10.74 15.07
N ASN A 116 16.95 -10.87 15.97
CA ASN A 116 17.63 -12.15 16.22
C ASN A 116 16.74 -13.20 16.90
N ASP A 117 15.92 -12.78 17.89
CA ASP A 117 15.14 -13.70 18.72
C ASP A 117 13.79 -14.05 18.07
N PHE A 118 13.21 -13.12 17.30
CA PHE A 118 11.83 -13.22 16.82
C PHE A 118 11.66 -12.93 15.33
N ALA A 119 12.74 -12.69 14.59
CA ALA A 119 12.74 -12.30 13.16
C ALA A 119 11.80 -11.10 12.88
N LYS A 120 11.77 -10.10 13.78
CA LYS A 120 10.94 -8.89 13.67
C LYS A 120 11.77 -7.68 13.28
N ILE A 121 11.23 -6.88 12.37
CA ILE A 121 11.78 -5.59 11.96
C ILE A 121 10.99 -4.49 12.65
N GLY A 122 11.68 -3.56 13.32
CA GLY A 122 11.08 -2.40 13.95
C GLY A 122 11.06 -1.19 13.01
N PHE A 123 9.94 -0.46 13.01
CA PHE A 123 9.77 0.82 12.33
C PHE A 123 9.47 1.89 13.37
N VAL A 124 10.37 2.88 13.50
CA VAL A 124 10.28 3.97 14.50
C VAL A 124 9.80 5.24 13.83
N LYS A 125 8.78 5.87 14.39
CA LYS A 125 8.28 7.17 13.94
C LYS A 125 9.31 8.26 14.21
N PHE A 126 9.67 9.05 13.19
CA PHE A 126 10.73 10.04 13.28
C PHE A 126 10.41 11.23 14.19
N ARG A 127 9.13 11.55 14.44
CA ARG A 127 8.73 12.73 15.23
C ARG A 127 7.82 12.35 16.39
N ASN A 128 8.17 12.82 17.58
CA ASN A 128 7.34 12.81 18.81
C ASN A 128 6.81 11.45 19.27
N SER A 129 7.48 10.35 18.91
CA SER A 129 7.07 9.02 19.36
C SER A 129 8.30 8.16 19.61
N THR A 130 8.28 7.46 20.74
CA THR A 130 9.19 6.36 21.06
C THR A 130 8.59 5.01 20.66
N GLU A 131 7.44 5.03 20.03
CA GLU A 131 6.72 3.82 19.63
C GLU A 131 7.40 3.17 18.43
N THR A 132 7.73 1.90 18.59
CA THR A 132 8.24 1.04 17.52
C THR A 132 7.16 0.11 17.05
N LEU A 133 6.86 0.15 15.75
CA LEU A 133 5.94 -0.76 15.11
C LEU A 133 6.70 -1.97 14.56
N TRP A 134 6.42 -3.14 15.11
CA TRP A 134 7.09 -4.37 14.75
C TRP A 134 6.40 -5.08 13.59
N ARG A 135 7.19 -5.63 12.66
CA ARG A 135 6.71 -6.45 11.54
C ARG A 135 7.46 -7.77 11.50
N SER A 136 6.73 -8.86 11.54
CA SER A 136 7.22 -10.21 11.31
C SER A 136 7.17 -10.58 9.82
N ASN A 137 7.79 -11.68 9.44
CA ASN A 137 7.65 -12.24 8.09
C ASN A 137 6.19 -12.57 7.74
N ASP A 138 5.38 -12.96 8.73
CA ASP A 138 3.96 -13.25 8.52
C ASP A 138 3.17 -11.96 8.20
N ASP A 139 3.51 -10.85 8.86
CA ASP A 139 2.92 -9.54 8.54
C ASP A 139 3.27 -9.13 7.11
N VAL A 140 4.54 -9.28 6.71
CA VAL A 140 5.00 -9.00 5.34
C VAL A 140 4.22 -9.83 4.32
N ASN A 141 4.13 -11.14 4.55
CA ASN A 141 3.40 -12.06 3.68
C ASN A 141 1.89 -11.75 3.61
N LYS A 142 1.30 -11.36 4.74
CA LYS A 142 -0.11 -10.93 4.80
C LYS A 142 -0.37 -9.72 3.91
N TRP A 143 0.44 -8.68 4.03
CA TRP A 143 0.29 -7.45 3.22
C TRP A 143 0.50 -7.73 1.74
N HIS A 144 1.52 -8.50 1.39
CA HIS A 144 1.77 -8.90 0.00
C HIS A 144 0.58 -9.69 -0.60
N LYS A 145 0.10 -10.71 0.10
CA LYS A 145 -1.07 -11.49 -0.36
C LYS A 145 -2.32 -10.63 -0.52
N LEU A 146 -2.55 -9.69 0.41
CA LEU A 146 -3.69 -8.80 0.37
C LEU A 146 -3.61 -7.84 -0.83
N THR A 147 -2.47 -7.21 -1.06
CA THR A 147 -2.25 -6.31 -2.19
C THR A 147 -2.43 -7.08 -3.51
N ARG A 148 -1.83 -8.27 -3.62
CA ARG A 148 -1.95 -9.12 -4.80
C ARG A 148 -3.38 -9.52 -5.11
N LYS A 149 -4.17 -9.85 -4.07
CA LYS A 149 -5.60 -10.13 -4.22
C LYS A 149 -6.34 -8.97 -4.87
N TYR A 150 -6.08 -7.73 -4.45
CA TYR A 150 -6.77 -6.57 -4.98
C TYR A 150 -6.24 -6.13 -6.35
N ILE A 151 -4.97 -6.32 -6.64
CA ILE A 151 -4.44 -6.14 -8.00
C ILE A 151 -5.20 -7.05 -8.96
N LEU A 152 -5.28 -8.36 -8.69
CA LEU A 152 -5.99 -9.32 -9.54
C LEU A 152 -7.49 -8.98 -9.69
N PHE A 153 -8.14 -8.58 -8.60
CA PHE A 153 -9.53 -8.13 -8.64
C PHE A 153 -9.72 -6.91 -9.55
N MET A 154 -8.83 -5.92 -9.46
CA MET A 154 -8.90 -4.70 -10.27
C MET A 154 -8.58 -4.97 -11.74
N GLU A 155 -7.58 -5.81 -12.03
CA GLU A 155 -7.25 -6.23 -13.40
C GLU A 155 -8.46 -6.93 -14.06
N GLU A 156 -9.11 -7.86 -13.34
CA GLU A 156 -10.33 -8.52 -13.84
C GLU A 156 -11.48 -7.52 -14.04
N PHE A 157 -11.67 -6.57 -13.13
CA PHE A 157 -12.69 -5.53 -13.25
C PHE A 157 -12.48 -4.66 -14.49
N LEU A 158 -11.24 -4.27 -14.79
CA LEU A 158 -10.90 -3.41 -15.92
C LEU A 158 -10.95 -4.12 -17.29
N THR A 159 -11.02 -5.46 -17.33
CA THR A 159 -11.15 -6.23 -18.57
C THR A 159 -12.61 -6.45 -19.00
N LYS A 160 -13.57 -6.13 -18.16
CA LYS A 160 -15.03 -6.24 -18.43
C LYS A 160 -15.60 -4.94 -18.93
#